data_5216c1833090f9490f4a72ae938c408a
#
_entry.id   5216c1833090f9490f4a72ae938c408a
#
_cell.length_a   1.000
_cell.length_b   1.000
_cell.length_c   1.000
_cell.angle_alpha   90.00
_cell.angle_beta   90.00
_cell.angle_gamma   90.00
#
_symmetry.space_group_name_H-M   'P 1'
#
loop_
_entity.id
_entity.type
_entity.pdbx_description
1 polymer ?
#
loop_
_entity_poly.entity_id
_entity_poly.type
_entity_poly.pdbx_seq_one_letter_code
_entity_poly.pdbx_strand_id
1 'polypeptide(L)'
;MAKVVLAGKANCPYYAKAELLADYLQVNLPDFRVHKITQHPDKWEQWLHDICEMNGWEHRQSPIIWRELLDRGGKGLLLGGVNDFLEYAQHYYGITSMLLSEEMSDIAEENLQAHIETEKEEEEIKSLIRPLQIWITSASAPICYQLIPLLASGEVFGMTTEISIHLLDTDQFKEILCGIVMEAEDMAFPLLHSISEHTEIDEAFIQADIIIVLDDVLLNHEVQSLEKYIREVSEICQVYAPLIEKNAKSEVRVISSGKTFVNLKAMMIMTYGPSIKPANVIAVATSWENAARAMLARKLNMNTAGVKDVIVWGNITGCNYIDLSHAKLYGYDCAIWGPANFPCPLLNVIYDSEWIHSAFLSAQCSLSSRVCHSVGMLPAHGVATVLRHWYHGSPPGEIISVGILTEGQFCVPEGIVFSMPVRFQNGNWEVVTELEINETTQEVLGRLAHELIQEKLIALKKIKEMHPYGADKITS
;
A
#
# COMPACT_ATOMS: atom_id res chain seq x y z
N MET A 1 -39.49 -8.07 -22.22
CA MET A 1 -38.59 -9.21 -22.51
C MET A 1 -38.63 -10.13 -21.27
N ALA A 2 -38.89 -11.43 -21.42
CA ALA A 2 -38.94 -12.34 -20.27
C ALA A 2 -37.65 -13.18 -20.27
N LYS A 3 -37.05 -13.27 -19.09
CA LYS A 3 -35.87 -14.11 -18.86
C LYS A 3 -36.35 -15.31 -18.04
N VAL A 4 -36.08 -16.52 -18.52
CA VAL A 4 -36.29 -17.75 -17.77
C VAL A 4 -35.04 -18.08 -16.97
N VAL A 5 -35.16 -18.35 -15.71
CA VAL A 5 -34.09 -18.82 -14.86
C VAL A 5 -34.29 -20.29 -14.58
N LEU A 6 -33.28 -21.08 -14.83
CA LEU A 6 -33.27 -22.53 -14.66
C LEU A 6 -32.20 -22.88 -13.64
N ALA A 7 -32.58 -23.35 -12.49
CA ALA A 7 -31.65 -23.75 -11.44
C ALA A 7 -31.78 -25.22 -11.09
N GLY A 8 -30.66 -25.92 -10.89
CA GLY A 8 -30.71 -27.34 -10.56
C GLY A 8 -29.40 -27.91 -10.02
N LYS A 9 -29.46 -29.16 -9.52
CA LYS A 9 -28.26 -29.93 -9.13
C LYS A 9 -27.46 -30.28 -10.39
N ALA A 10 -26.17 -30.16 -10.34
CA ALA A 10 -25.29 -30.52 -11.44
C ALA A 10 -25.51 -31.98 -11.93
N ASN A 11 -25.74 -32.90 -11.03
CA ASN A 11 -25.98 -34.32 -11.32
C ASN A 11 -27.46 -34.71 -11.52
N CYS A 12 -28.34 -33.75 -11.77
CA CYS A 12 -29.75 -34.03 -11.91
C CYS A 12 -30.16 -34.30 -13.38
N PRO A 13 -30.61 -35.51 -13.74
CA PRO A 13 -31.06 -35.83 -15.09
C PRO A 13 -32.20 -34.95 -15.60
N TYR A 14 -33.09 -34.56 -14.71
CA TYR A 14 -34.18 -33.65 -15.02
C TYR A 14 -33.74 -32.21 -15.27
N TYR A 15 -32.66 -31.78 -14.58
CA TYR A 15 -32.02 -30.51 -14.85
C TYR A 15 -31.38 -30.53 -16.26
N ALA A 16 -30.64 -31.58 -16.59
CA ALA A 16 -30.04 -31.75 -17.91
C ALA A 16 -31.06 -31.70 -19.04
N LYS A 17 -32.24 -32.37 -18.84
CA LYS A 17 -33.34 -32.32 -19.80
C LYS A 17 -33.90 -30.92 -20.00
N ALA A 18 -34.11 -30.20 -18.90
CA ALA A 18 -34.61 -28.82 -18.94
C ALA A 18 -33.61 -27.87 -19.56
N GLU A 19 -32.32 -28.09 -19.29
CA GLU A 19 -31.20 -27.31 -19.82
C GLU A 19 -31.12 -27.39 -21.33
N LEU A 20 -31.07 -28.58 -21.88
CA LEU A 20 -31.03 -28.79 -23.33
C LEU A 20 -32.26 -28.22 -24.06
N LEU A 21 -33.45 -28.35 -23.44
CA LEU A 21 -34.62 -27.70 -24.00
C LEU A 21 -34.51 -26.18 -23.99
N ALA A 22 -34.03 -25.62 -22.90
CA ALA A 22 -33.81 -24.19 -22.77
C ALA A 22 -32.80 -23.64 -23.79
N ASP A 23 -31.71 -24.37 -24.02
CA ASP A 23 -30.72 -24.06 -25.04
C ASP A 23 -31.32 -24.07 -26.45
N TYR A 24 -32.09 -25.10 -26.76
CA TYR A 24 -32.78 -25.19 -28.04
C TYR A 24 -33.74 -24.01 -28.24
N LEU A 25 -34.49 -23.63 -27.21
CA LEU A 25 -35.39 -22.47 -27.28
C LEU A 25 -34.59 -21.16 -27.45
N GLN A 26 -33.49 -20.99 -26.75
CA GLN A 26 -32.65 -19.78 -26.85
C GLN A 26 -32.01 -19.60 -28.24
N VAL A 27 -31.60 -20.70 -28.86
CA VAL A 27 -31.02 -20.65 -30.23
C VAL A 27 -32.12 -20.37 -31.28
N ASN A 28 -33.31 -20.90 -31.12
CA ASN A 28 -34.36 -20.83 -32.14
C ASN A 28 -35.31 -19.63 -31.97
N LEU A 29 -35.32 -19.00 -30.79
CA LEU A 29 -36.25 -17.90 -30.47
C LEU A 29 -35.46 -16.63 -30.08
N PRO A 30 -35.44 -15.57 -30.93
CA PRO A 30 -34.63 -14.38 -30.70
C PRO A 30 -34.88 -13.65 -29.38
N ASP A 31 -36.10 -13.73 -28.87
CA ASP A 31 -36.56 -13.02 -27.66
C ASP A 31 -36.54 -13.91 -26.41
N PHE A 32 -36.18 -15.18 -26.53
CA PHE A 32 -36.06 -16.10 -25.41
C PHE A 32 -34.67 -16.00 -24.79
N ARG A 33 -34.63 -15.66 -23.52
CA ARG A 33 -33.40 -15.55 -22.72
C ARG A 33 -33.45 -16.54 -21.56
N VAL A 34 -32.36 -17.27 -21.40
CA VAL A 34 -32.20 -18.20 -20.27
C VAL A 34 -31.00 -17.78 -19.42
N HIS A 35 -31.13 -17.93 -18.10
CA HIS A 35 -30.05 -17.88 -17.13
C HIS A 35 -30.00 -19.21 -16.39
N LYS A 36 -28.83 -19.84 -16.41
CA LYS A 36 -28.61 -21.15 -15.78
C LYS A 36 -27.88 -20.96 -14.45
N ILE A 37 -28.34 -21.67 -13.43
CA ILE A 37 -27.71 -21.72 -12.11
C ILE A 37 -27.50 -23.20 -11.76
N THR A 38 -26.26 -23.65 -11.90
CA THR A 38 -25.88 -25.02 -11.55
C THR A 38 -25.30 -25.03 -10.14
N GLN A 39 -25.81 -25.91 -9.29
CA GLN A 39 -25.36 -26.03 -7.91
C GLN A 39 -24.78 -27.43 -7.65
N HIS A 40 -23.69 -27.48 -6.86
CA HIS A 40 -23.17 -28.77 -6.39
C HIS A 40 -24.26 -29.50 -5.57
N PRO A 41 -24.38 -30.83 -5.71
CA PRO A 41 -25.40 -31.60 -5.00
C PRO A 41 -25.48 -31.36 -3.49
N ASP A 42 -24.33 -31.17 -2.82
CA ASP A 42 -24.24 -30.94 -1.37
C ASP A 42 -24.72 -29.54 -0.95
N LYS A 43 -24.58 -28.55 -1.84
CA LYS A 43 -25.01 -27.14 -1.58
C LYS A 43 -26.48 -26.91 -1.96
N TRP A 44 -27.08 -27.79 -2.73
CA TRP A 44 -28.40 -27.59 -3.32
C TRP A 44 -29.54 -27.38 -2.32
N GLU A 45 -29.62 -28.22 -1.29
CA GLU A 45 -30.76 -28.22 -0.33
C GLU A 45 -30.81 -26.86 0.41
N GLN A 46 -29.68 -26.38 0.86
CA GLN A 46 -29.59 -25.09 1.54
C GLN A 46 -29.94 -23.94 0.58
N TRP A 47 -29.29 -23.94 -0.60
CA TRP A 47 -29.53 -22.93 -1.62
C TRP A 47 -30.99 -22.86 -2.05
N LEU A 48 -31.64 -24.02 -2.26
CA LEU A 48 -33.07 -24.10 -2.63
C LEU A 48 -33.95 -23.55 -1.53
N HIS A 49 -33.66 -23.86 -0.27
CA HIS A 49 -34.39 -23.34 0.88
C HIS A 49 -34.35 -21.82 0.92
N ASP A 50 -33.13 -21.24 0.80
CA ASP A 50 -32.92 -19.79 0.87
C ASP A 50 -33.65 -19.04 -0.26
N ILE A 51 -33.59 -19.56 -1.50
CA ILE A 51 -34.24 -18.93 -2.65
C ILE A 51 -35.76 -19.01 -2.55
N CYS A 52 -36.29 -20.14 -2.02
CA CYS A 52 -37.73 -20.33 -1.81
C CYS A 52 -38.27 -19.42 -0.70
N GLU A 53 -37.52 -19.27 0.40
CA GLU A 53 -37.84 -18.37 1.50
C GLU A 53 -37.90 -16.91 1.04
N MET A 54 -36.86 -16.45 0.34
CA MET A 54 -36.78 -15.07 -0.18
C MET A 54 -37.92 -14.70 -1.10
N ASN A 55 -38.41 -15.64 -1.91
CA ASN A 55 -39.45 -15.39 -2.90
C ASN A 55 -40.86 -15.81 -2.46
N GLY A 56 -40.97 -16.54 -1.33
CA GLY A 56 -42.22 -17.09 -0.84
C GLY A 56 -42.75 -18.23 -1.72
N TRP A 57 -41.85 -19.07 -2.24
CA TRP A 57 -42.21 -20.21 -3.09
C TRP A 57 -42.21 -21.54 -2.32
N GLU A 58 -43.06 -22.48 -2.76
CA GLU A 58 -43.04 -23.85 -2.27
C GLU A 58 -42.53 -24.79 -3.36
N HIS A 59 -41.22 -25.10 -3.33
CA HIS A 59 -40.62 -26.06 -4.22
C HIS A 59 -39.56 -26.89 -3.50
N ARG A 60 -39.39 -28.19 -3.83
CA ARG A 60 -38.53 -29.14 -3.10
C ARG A 60 -37.66 -30.02 -4.01
N GLN A 61 -37.81 -29.92 -5.30
CA GLN A 61 -37.13 -30.81 -6.25
C GLN A 61 -36.16 -30.04 -7.17
N SER A 62 -35.24 -30.76 -7.77
CA SER A 62 -34.39 -30.25 -8.83
C SER A 62 -34.95 -30.65 -10.20
N PRO A 63 -35.02 -29.75 -11.18
CA PRO A 63 -34.73 -28.33 -11.12
C PRO A 63 -35.90 -27.47 -10.57
N ILE A 64 -35.59 -26.23 -10.21
CA ILE A 64 -36.57 -25.15 -10.00
C ILE A 64 -36.45 -24.16 -11.15
N ILE A 65 -37.58 -23.76 -11.72
CA ILE A 65 -37.61 -22.90 -12.90
C ILE A 65 -38.62 -21.75 -12.65
N TRP A 66 -38.16 -20.53 -12.94
CA TRP A 66 -39.02 -19.35 -12.80
C TRP A 66 -38.76 -18.35 -13.93
N ARG A 67 -39.66 -17.42 -14.08
CA ARG A 67 -39.63 -16.36 -15.08
C ARG A 67 -39.45 -15.02 -14.41
N GLU A 68 -38.46 -14.27 -14.83
CA GLU A 68 -38.19 -12.89 -14.42
C GLU A 68 -38.76 -11.91 -15.44
N LEU A 69 -39.43 -10.87 -14.96
CA LEU A 69 -39.92 -9.75 -15.77
C LEU A 69 -39.01 -8.56 -15.57
N LEU A 70 -37.96 -8.48 -16.35
CA LEU A 70 -36.89 -7.46 -16.21
C LEU A 70 -37.40 -6.02 -16.36
N ASP A 71 -38.42 -5.79 -17.18
CA ASP A 71 -38.88 -4.45 -17.54
C ASP A 71 -39.84 -3.78 -16.54
N ARG A 72 -40.26 -4.49 -15.49
CA ARG A 72 -41.29 -4.01 -14.53
C ARG A 72 -40.91 -4.11 -13.06
N GLY A 73 -39.71 -4.56 -12.72
CA GLY A 73 -39.27 -4.68 -11.32
C GLY A 73 -40.15 -5.62 -10.47
N GLY A 74 -40.83 -6.55 -11.10
CA GLY A 74 -41.74 -7.48 -10.43
C GLY A 74 -40.98 -8.69 -9.87
N LYS A 75 -41.56 -9.31 -8.80
CA LYS A 75 -41.10 -10.60 -8.28
C LYS A 75 -41.11 -11.65 -9.39
N GLY A 76 -40.14 -12.56 -9.39
CA GLY A 76 -40.11 -13.70 -10.29
C GLY A 76 -41.40 -14.55 -10.17
N LEU A 77 -41.88 -15.10 -11.27
CA LEU A 77 -42.99 -16.01 -11.31
C LEU A 77 -42.48 -17.45 -11.38
N LEU A 78 -42.71 -18.22 -10.32
CA LEU A 78 -42.36 -19.64 -10.30
C LEU A 78 -43.14 -20.37 -11.40
N LEU A 79 -42.44 -21.10 -12.27
CA LEU A 79 -43.02 -22.00 -13.23
C LEU A 79 -43.21 -23.41 -12.62
N GLY A 80 -42.23 -23.84 -11.83
CA GLY A 80 -42.25 -25.15 -11.16
C GLY A 80 -41.01 -25.98 -11.48
N GLY A 81 -41.19 -27.28 -11.73
CA GLY A 81 -40.13 -28.23 -12.07
C GLY A 81 -39.99 -28.46 -13.58
N VAL A 82 -39.30 -29.54 -13.96
CA VAL A 82 -39.08 -29.91 -15.36
C VAL A 82 -40.37 -30.14 -16.13
N ASN A 83 -41.38 -30.80 -15.53
CA ASN A 83 -42.63 -31.09 -16.21
C ASN A 83 -43.40 -29.80 -16.51
N ASP A 84 -43.45 -28.89 -15.58
CA ASP A 84 -44.11 -27.60 -15.75
C ASP A 84 -43.43 -26.79 -16.86
N PHE A 85 -42.12 -26.87 -16.96
CA PHE A 85 -41.35 -26.22 -18.03
C PHE A 85 -41.58 -26.88 -19.39
N LEU A 86 -41.67 -28.19 -19.44
CA LEU A 86 -42.01 -28.93 -20.67
C LEU A 86 -43.40 -28.56 -21.17
N GLU A 87 -44.39 -28.51 -20.27
CA GLU A 87 -45.77 -28.07 -20.59
C GLU A 87 -45.79 -26.60 -21.08
N TYR A 88 -45.03 -25.73 -20.43
CA TYR A 88 -44.88 -24.35 -20.85
C TYR A 88 -44.29 -24.25 -22.25
N ALA A 89 -43.19 -24.99 -22.54
CA ALA A 89 -42.56 -25.01 -23.85
C ALA A 89 -43.46 -25.56 -24.93
N GLN A 90 -44.20 -26.64 -24.64
CA GLN A 90 -45.16 -27.26 -25.54
C GLN A 90 -46.31 -26.31 -25.83
N HIS A 91 -46.88 -25.68 -24.81
CA HIS A 91 -48.06 -24.82 -24.94
C HIS A 91 -47.78 -23.53 -25.70
N TYR A 92 -46.65 -22.87 -25.40
CA TYR A 92 -46.31 -21.58 -25.99
C TYR A 92 -45.54 -21.66 -27.31
N TYR A 93 -44.72 -22.70 -27.47
CA TYR A 93 -43.76 -22.81 -28.61
C TYR A 93 -43.95 -24.05 -29.44
N GLY A 94 -44.77 -25.00 -29.02
CA GLY A 94 -45.04 -26.25 -29.70
C GLY A 94 -43.84 -27.23 -29.69
N ILE A 95 -42.92 -27.05 -28.75
CA ILE A 95 -41.67 -27.79 -28.70
C ILE A 95 -41.67 -28.71 -27.46
N THR A 96 -41.23 -29.96 -27.64
CA THR A 96 -41.02 -30.93 -26.56
C THR A 96 -39.63 -31.55 -26.63
N SER A 97 -39.17 -32.08 -25.51
CA SER A 97 -37.92 -32.83 -25.44
C SER A 97 -38.23 -34.35 -25.46
N MET A 98 -37.57 -35.06 -26.35
CA MET A 98 -37.68 -36.53 -26.50
C MET A 98 -36.46 -37.26 -25.95
N LEU A 99 -35.65 -36.66 -25.10
CA LEU A 99 -34.49 -37.28 -24.49
C LEU A 99 -34.84 -38.53 -23.69
N LEU A 100 -34.07 -39.59 -23.92
CA LEU A 100 -34.21 -40.85 -23.19
C LEU A 100 -33.61 -40.74 -21.78
N SER A 101 -34.03 -41.57 -20.86
CA SER A 101 -33.59 -41.53 -19.48
C SER A 101 -32.07 -41.84 -19.34
N GLU A 102 -31.53 -42.70 -20.18
CA GLU A 102 -30.10 -43.02 -20.22
C GLU A 102 -29.27 -41.77 -20.65
N GLU A 103 -29.65 -41.14 -21.76
CA GLU A 103 -28.99 -39.92 -22.24
C GLU A 103 -29.05 -38.78 -21.22
N MET A 104 -30.16 -38.64 -20.46
CA MET A 104 -30.26 -37.64 -19.41
C MET A 104 -29.29 -37.92 -18.25
N SER A 105 -29.06 -39.19 -17.93
CA SER A 105 -28.13 -39.55 -16.84
C SER A 105 -26.66 -39.31 -17.26
N ASP A 106 -26.33 -39.66 -18.48
CA ASP A 106 -24.98 -39.44 -19.02
C ASP A 106 -24.62 -37.95 -19.05
N ILE A 107 -25.55 -37.12 -19.54
CA ILE A 107 -25.38 -35.66 -19.56
C ILE A 107 -25.29 -35.08 -18.15
N ALA A 108 -26.04 -35.59 -17.18
CA ALA A 108 -26.00 -35.13 -15.81
C ALA A 108 -24.66 -35.49 -15.13
N GLU A 109 -24.03 -36.63 -15.48
CA GLU A 109 -22.72 -36.99 -14.99
C GLU A 109 -21.61 -36.11 -15.61
N GLU A 110 -21.69 -35.82 -16.91
CA GLU A 110 -20.80 -34.87 -17.59
C GLU A 110 -20.93 -33.47 -17.00
N ASN A 111 -22.13 -33.00 -16.75
CA ASN A 111 -22.37 -31.67 -16.14
C ASN A 111 -21.77 -31.57 -14.72
N LEU A 112 -21.89 -32.63 -13.91
CA LEU A 112 -21.26 -32.67 -12.59
C LEU A 112 -19.74 -32.59 -12.70
N GLN A 113 -19.15 -33.35 -13.61
CA GLN A 113 -17.70 -33.34 -13.81
C GLN A 113 -17.21 -31.96 -14.26
N ALA A 114 -17.88 -31.38 -15.24
CA ALA A 114 -17.57 -30.03 -15.72
C ALA A 114 -17.69 -28.97 -14.62
N HIS A 115 -18.72 -29.07 -13.76
CA HIS A 115 -18.89 -28.14 -12.64
C HIS A 115 -17.77 -28.25 -11.61
N ILE A 116 -17.33 -29.47 -11.28
CA ILE A 116 -16.21 -29.72 -10.37
C ILE A 116 -14.88 -29.19 -10.97
N GLU A 117 -14.68 -29.38 -12.27
CA GLU A 117 -13.48 -28.84 -12.95
C GLU A 117 -13.48 -27.31 -12.95
N THR A 118 -14.61 -26.67 -13.22
CA THR A 118 -14.74 -25.21 -13.17
C THR A 118 -14.50 -24.65 -11.76
N GLU A 119 -15.08 -25.28 -10.71
CA GLU A 119 -14.82 -24.85 -9.32
C GLU A 119 -13.30 -24.99 -8.98
N LYS A 120 -12.64 -26.05 -9.42
CA LYS A 120 -11.17 -26.20 -9.21
C LYS A 120 -10.36 -25.16 -9.94
N GLU A 121 -10.69 -24.87 -11.20
CA GLU A 121 -10.02 -23.84 -11.98
C GLU A 121 -10.20 -22.46 -11.33
N GLU A 122 -11.40 -22.13 -10.84
CA GLU A 122 -11.66 -20.89 -10.11
C GLU A 122 -10.87 -20.81 -8.80
N GLU A 123 -10.76 -21.92 -8.05
CA GLU A 123 -9.95 -21.98 -6.83
C GLU A 123 -8.45 -21.83 -7.15
N GLU A 124 -7.98 -22.48 -8.23
CA GLU A 124 -6.60 -22.33 -8.69
C GLU A 124 -6.29 -20.89 -9.09
N ILE A 125 -7.18 -20.24 -9.85
CA ILE A 125 -7.04 -18.81 -10.22
C ILE A 125 -7.03 -17.91 -8.98
N LYS A 126 -7.95 -18.13 -8.03
CA LYS A 126 -7.95 -17.38 -6.76
C LYS A 126 -6.67 -17.61 -5.95
N SER A 127 -6.10 -18.82 -5.99
CA SER A 127 -4.84 -19.14 -5.30
C SER A 127 -3.61 -18.47 -5.93
N LEU A 128 -3.67 -18.11 -7.22
CA LEU A 128 -2.63 -17.38 -7.94
C LEU A 128 -2.65 -15.89 -7.63
N ILE A 129 -3.80 -15.34 -7.24
CA ILE A 129 -3.93 -13.96 -6.79
C ILE A 129 -3.32 -13.86 -5.39
N ARG A 130 -2.11 -13.29 -5.31
CA ARG A 130 -1.41 -13.05 -4.04
C ARG A 130 -1.27 -11.55 -3.82
N PRO A 131 -2.24 -10.92 -3.16
CA PRO A 131 -2.14 -9.49 -2.87
C PRO A 131 -0.94 -9.20 -1.98
N LEU A 132 -0.28 -8.07 -2.21
CA LEU A 132 0.81 -7.59 -1.35
C LEU A 132 0.27 -7.28 0.05
N GLN A 133 0.88 -7.86 1.07
CA GLN A 133 0.50 -7.64 2.46
C GLN A 133 1.22 -6.40 3.00
N ILE A 134 0.48 -5.33 3.25
CA ILE A 134 1.01 -4.04 3.70
C ILE A 134 0.53 -3.77 5.12
N TRP A 135 1.46 -3.71 6.06
CA TRP A 135 1.18 -3.36 7.44
C TRP A 135 1.55 -1.91 7.71
N ILE A 136 0.67 -1.17 8.38
CA ILE A 136 0.87 0.23 8.75
C ILE A 136 0.68 0.36 10.25
N THR A 137 1.72 0.82 10.96
CA THR A 137 1.66 1.04 12.41
C THR A 137 1.21 2.45 12.74
N SER A 138 0.68 2.68 13.94
CA SER A 138 0.03 3.94 14.34
C SER A 138 -0.96 4.42 13.28
N ALA A 139 -1.82 3.51 12.84
CA ALA A 139 -2.67 3.70 11.67
C ALA A 139 -3.80 4.73 11.90
N SER A 140 -4.07 5.13 13.14
CA SER A 140 -4.95 6.27 13.45
C SER A 140 -4.35 7.63 13.08
N ALA A 141 -3.05 7.67 12.73
CA ALA A 141 -2.37 8.91 12.36
C ALA A 141 -2.87 9.48 11.03
N PRO A 142 -2.95 10.81 10.87
CA PRO A 142 -3.38 11.46 9.63
C PRO A 142 -2.59 11.08 8.38
N ILE A 143 -1.36 10.61 8.56
CA ILE A 143 -0.50 10.11 7.46
C ILE A 143 -1.10 8.85 6.85
N CYS A 144 -1.55 7.90 7.68
CA CYS A 144 -2.15 6.66 7.23
C CYS A 144 -3.40 6.91 6.40
N TYR A 145 -4.29 7.75 6.90
CA TYR A 145 -5.53 8.13 6.19
C TYR A 145 -5.27 8.68 4.77
N GLN A 146 -4.24 9.51 4.62
CA GLN A 146 -3.85 10.03 3.30
C GLN A 146 -3.10 9.02 2.44
N LEU A 147 -2.48 8.01 3.05
CA LEU A 147 -1.66 7.03 2.36
C LEU A 147 -2.51 5.93 1.69
N ILE A 148 -3.61 5.50 2.34
CA ILE A 148 -4.47 4.41 1.84
C ILE A 148 -4.90 4.64 0.38
N PRO A 149 -5.50 5.79 0.00
CA PRO A 149 -5.89 6.02 -1.40
C PRO A 149 -4.70 6.02 -2.37
N LEU A 150 -3.53 6.50 -1.95
CA LEU A 150 -2.34 6.50 -2.78
C LEU A 150 -1.84 5.08 -3.07
N LEU A 151 -1.87 4.19 -2.06
CA LEU A 151 -1.47 2.79 -2.21
C LEU A 151 -2.48 2.01 -3.06
N ALA A 152 -3.78 2.26 -2.87
CA ALA A 152 -4.86 1.52 -3.53
C ALA A 152 -5.16 1.99 -4.97
N SER A 153 -4.62 3.15 -5.39
CA SER A 153 -4.85 3.72 -6.73
C SER A 153 -4.17 2.96 -7.89
N GLY A 154 -3.18 2.12 -7.56
CA GLY A 154 -2.32 1.46 -8.56
C GLY A 154 -1.10 2.28 -9.02
N GLU A 155 -0.97 3.54 -8.60
CA GLU A 155 0.18 4.38 -8.96
C GLU A 155 1.49 3.90 -8.32
N VAL A 156 1.40 3.24 -7.15
CA VAL A 156 2.57 2.80 -6.38
C VAL A 156 3.07 1.43 -6.83
N PHE A 157 2.19 0.45 -6.98
CA PHE A 157 2.57 -0.95 -7.24
C PHE A 157 2.23 -1.42 -8.66
N GLY A 158 1.60 -0.57 -9.47
CA GLY A 158 1.12 -0.90 -10.81
C GLY A 158 -0.36 -1.30 -10.81
N MET A 159 -0.98 -1.17 -11.98
CA MET A 159 -2.43 -1.36 -12.19
C MET A 159 -2.88 -2.83 -12.19
N THR A 160 -1.96 -3.76 -12.02
CA THR A 160 -2.24 -5.22 -11.99
C THR A 160 -1.96 -5.85 -10.63
N THR A 161 -1.45 -5.10 -9.67
CA THR A 161 -1.05 -5.60 -8.35
C THR A 161 -2.12 -5.31 -7.32
N GLU A 162 -2.78 -6.34 -6.84
CA GLU A 162 -3.70 -6.22 -5.71
C GLU A 162 -2.93 -6.08 -4.39
N ILE A 163 -3.51 -5.37 -3.44
CA ILE A 163 -2.95 -5.12 -2.12
C ILE A 163 -3.94 -5.47 -1.01
N SER A 164 -3.43 -5.95 0.10
CA SER A 164 -4.16 -6.07 1.37
C SER A 164 -3.51 -5.16 2.41
N ILE A 165 -4.29 -4.32 3.05
CA ILE A 165 -3.79 -3.34 4.03
C ILE A 165 -4.20 -3.78 5.44
N HIS A 166 -3.24 -3.82 6.35
CA HIS A 166 -3.43 -4.14 7.75
C HIS A 166 -3.08 -2.93 8.61
N LEU A 167 -4.09 -2.40 9.28
CA LEU A 167 -3.98 -1.21 10.12
C LEU A 167 -3.72 -1.62 11.55
N LEU A 168 -2.54 -1.32 12.08
CA LEU A 168 -2.14 -1.64 13.46
C LEU A 168 -2.11 -0.38 14.31
N ASP A 169 -2.83 -0.41 15.43
CA ASP A 169 -2.75 0.63 16.47
C ASP A 169 -3.14 0.05 17.83
N THR A 170 -3.08 0.86 18.88
CA THR A 170 -3.50 0.47 20.21
C THR A 170 -5.03 0.39 20.34
N ASP A 171 -5.55 -0.41 21.25
CA ASP A 171 -6.98 -0.66 21.45
C ASP A 171 -7.81 0.62 21.66
N GLN A 172 -7.22 1.66 22.23
CA GLN A 172 -7.86 2.97 22.40
C GLN A 172 -8.29 3.64 21.08
N PHE A 173 -7.68 3.27 19.95
CA PHE A 173 -7.99 3.81 18.62
C PHE A 173 -8.82 2.87 17.76
N LYS A 174 -9.30 1.75 18.31
CA LYS A 174 -10.05 0.73 17.57
C LYS A 174 -11.25 1.30 16.81
N GLU A 175 -12.05 2.16 17.44
CA GLU A 175 -13.21 2.80 16.78
C GLU A 175 -12.80 3.66 15.58
N ILE A 176 -11.65 4.35 15.69
CA ILE A 176 -11.10 5.14 14.58
C ILE A 176 -10.66 4.22 13.45
N LEU A 177 -9.97 3.12 13.77
CA LEU A 177 -9.56 2.14 12.75
C LEU A 177 -10.74 1.52 12.04
N CYS A 178 -11.79 1.10 12.77
CA CYS A 178 -13.03 0.62 12.16
C CYS A 178 -13.65 1.65 11.20
N GLY A 179 -13.65 2.94 11.58
CA GLY A 179 -14.12 4.00 10.71
C GLY A 179 -13.29 4.16 9.43
N ILE A 180 -11.96 4.06 9.53
CA ILE A 180 -11.05 4.10 8.38
C ILE A 180 -11.27 2.91 7.45
N VAL A 181 -11.45 1.70 8.00
CA VAL A 181 -11.74 0.49 7.23
C VAL A 181 -13.03 0.65 6.44
N MET A 182 -14.12 1.05 7.10
CA MET A 182 -15.42 1.27 6.45
C MET A 182 -15.32 2.29 5.30
N GLU A 183 -14.66 3.43 5.53
CA GLU A 183 -14.50 4.47 4.51
C GLU A 183 -13.64 3.98 3.34
N ALA A 184 -12.57 3.22 3.61
CA ALA A 184 -11.71 2.67 2.57
C ALA A 184 -12.43 1.61 1.71
N GLU A 185 -13.28 0.78 2.31
CA GLU A 185 -14.13 -0.18 1.61
C GLU A 185 -15.18 0.53 0.73
N ASP A 186 -15.81 1.59 1.26
CA ASP A 186 -16.80 2.38 0.53
C ASP A 186 -16.21 3.12 -0.69
N MET A 187 -14.90 3.39 -0.70
CA MET A 187 -14.20 3.95 -1.86
C MET A 187 -14.09 2.98 -3.04
N ALA A 188 -14.33 1.68 -2.83
CA ALA A 188 -14.36 0.62 -3.85
C ALA A 188 -13.16 0.63 -4.80
N PHE A 189 -11.95 0.79 -4.28
CA PHE A 189 -10.73 0.72 -5.09
C PHE A 189 -10.55 -0.66 -5.71
N PRO A 190 -10.37 -0.76 -7.04
CA PRO A 190 -10.31 -2.05 -7.72
C PRO A 190 -9.10 -2.91 -7.36
N LEU A 191 -8.05 -2.32 -6.80
CA LEU A 191 -6.83 -3.01 -6.41
C LEU A 191 -6.72 -3.24 -4.90
N LEU A 192 -7.67 -2.75 -4.12
CA LEU A 192 -7.75 -3.04 -2.69
C LEU A 192 -8.48 -4.36 -2.49
N HIS A 193 -7.70 -5.44 -2.29
CA HIS A 193 -8.24 -6.77 -2.06
C HIS A 193 -8.96 -6.87 -0.71
N SER A 194 -8.33 -6.35 0.34
CA SER A 194 -8.88 -6.30 1.69
C SER A 194 -8.21 -5.21 2.52
N ILE A 195 -8.93 -4.73 3.54
CA ILE A 195 -8.40 -3.86 4.57
C ILE A 195 -8.90 -4.36 5.92
N SER A 196 -8.04 -4.38 6.93
CA SER A 196 -8.38 -4.88 8.27
C SER A 196 -7.73 -4.07 9.36
N GLU A 197 -8.39 -3.97 10.51
CA GLU A 197 -7.87 -3.38 11.73
C GLU A 197 -7.33 -4.43 12.68
N HIS A 198 -6.22 -4.09 13.37
CA HIS A 198 -5.56 -4.93 14.34
C HIS A 198 -5.16 -4.09 15.57
N THR A 199 -5.44 -4.62 16.74
CA THR A 199 -5.03 -4.01 18.03
C THR A 199 -4.13 -4.93 18.85
N GLU A 200 -4.08 -6.22 18.50
CA GLU A 200 -3.24 -7.22 19.15
C GLU A 200 -1.86 -7.27 18.49
N ILE A 201 -0.84 -6.92 19.26
CA ILE A 201 0.52 -6.80 18.74
C ILE A 201 1.16 -8.15 18.39
N ASP A 202 0.76 -9.23 19.05
CA ASP A 202 1.32 -10.57 18.83
C ASP A 202 1.01 -11.13 17.44
N GLU A 203 -0.07 -10.66 16.81
CA GLU A 203 -0.49 -11.01 15.47
C GLU A 203 0.05 -10.03 14.40
N ALA A 204 0.82 -9.03 14.84
CA ALA A 204 1.34 -8.03 13.91
C ALA A 204 2.32 -8.62 12.90
N PHE A 205 2.33 -8.03 11.71
CA PHE A 205 3.27 -8.30 10.62
C PHE A 205 3.20 -9.69 10.00
N ILE A 206 2.11 -10.46 10.23
CA ILE A 206 1.93 -11.79 9.64
C ILE A 206 1.97 -11.68 8.11
N GLN A 207 2.90 -12.45 7.50
CA GLN A 207 3.11 -12.53 6.04
C GLN A 207 3.35 -11.16 5.36
N ALA A 208 3.82 -10.16 6.11
CA ALA A 208 4.08 -8.82 5.58
C ALA A 208 5.09 -8.84 4.42
N ASP A 209 4.72 -8.19 3.31
CA ASP A 209 5.63 -7.82 2.22
C ASP A 209 6.22 -6.43 2.46
N ILE A 210 5.41 -5.53 3.03
CA ILE A 210 5.77 -4.15 3.31
C ILE A 210 5.28 -3.78 4.71
N ILE A 211 6.14 -3.11 5.47
CA ILE A 211 5.80 -2.54 6.78
C ILE A 211 6.11 -1.04 6.74
N ILE A 212 5.11 -0.23 7.07
CA ILE A 212 5.22 1.23 7.14
C ILE A 212 5.08 1.64 8.60
N VAL A 213 6.20 2.09 9.18
CA VAL A 213 6.29 2.49 10.58
C VAL A 213 6.05 3.99 10.71
N LEU A 214 4.89 4.37 11.28
CA LEU A 214 4.44 5.75 11.42
C LEU A 214 4.45 6.24 12.87
N ASP A 215 4.89 5.41 13.82
CA ASP A 215 4.86 5.70 15.25
C ASP A 215 5.57 7.02 15.58
N ASP A 216 4.83 7.98 16.08
CA ASP A 216 5.34 9.27 16.47
C ASP A 216 5.17 9.47 17.99
N VAL A 217 6.20 9.97 18.62
CA VAL A 217 6.18 10.34 20.03
C VAL A 217 5.68 11.78 20.19
N LEU A 218 4.74 12.00 21.10
CA LEU A 218 4.24 13.34 21.40
C LEU A 218 5.29 14.14 22.17
N LEU A 219 5.99 15.04 21.48
CA LEU A 219 6.99 15.91 22.07
C LEU A 219 6.32 17.00 22.92
N ASN A 220 6.44 16.89 24.23
CA ASN A 220 6.02 17.92 25.18
C ASN A 220 7.27 18.63 25.74
N HIS A 221 7.66 19.72 25.14
CA HIS A 221 8.91 20.45 25.43
C HIS A 221 8.99 21.01 26.88
N GLU A 222 7.88 21.12 27.57
CA GLU A 222 7.84 21.72 28.92
C GLU A 222 8.16 20.70 30.05
N VAL A 223 8.09 19.39 29.80
CA VAL A 223 8.04 18.40 30.89
C VAL A 223 9.06 17.27 30.76
N GLN A 224 9.59 16.98 29.57
CA GLN A 224 10.40 15.75 29.37
C GLN A 224 11.72 16.02 28.63
N SER A 225 12.78 15.27 29.02
CA SER A 225 14.07 15.32 28.33
C SER A 225 14.03 14.59 26.99
N LEU A 226 14.81 15.05 26.01
CA LEU A 226 14.97 14.41 24.69
C LEU A 226 15.37 12.93 24.82
N GLU A 227 16.19 12.60 25.81
CA GLU A 227 16.62 11.23 26.09
C GLU A 227 15.46 10.28 26.39
N LYS A 228 14.41 10.77 27.07
CA LYS A 228 13.23 9.96 27.35
C LYS A 228 12.49 9.56 26.09
N TYR A 229 12.30 10.51 25.18
CA TYR A 229 11.63 10.25 23.88
C TYR A 229 12.44 9.28 23.00
N ILE A 230 13.77 9.43 22.99
CA ILE A 230 14.66 8.51 22.28
C ILE A 230 14.51 7.08 22.81
N ARG A 231 14.42 6.91 24.14
CA ARG A 231 14.22 5.60 24.76
C ARG A 231 12.85 5.01 24.47
N GLU A 232 11.80 5.82 24.49
CA GLU A 232 10.44 5.42 24.16
C GLU A 232 10.36 4.88 22.73
N VAL A 233 10.95 5.56 21.75
CA VAL A 233 11.06 5.08 20.37
C VAL A 233 11.85 3.76 20.31
N SER A 234 12.95 3.66 21.05
CA SER A 234 13.75 2.44 21.10
C SER A 234 12.97 1.26 21.70
N GLU A 235 12.14 1.49 22.71
CA GLU A 235 11.29 0.46 23.34
C GLU A 235 10.22 -0.05 22.36
N ILE A 236 9.59 0.83 21.59
CA ILE A 236 8.63 0.44 20.53
C ILE A 236 9.34 -0.46 19.49
N CYS A 237 10.51 -0.04 19.01
CA CYS A 237 11.26 -0.81 18.02
C CYS A 237 11.76 -2.16 18.59
N GLN A 238 12.06 -2.23 19.89
CA GLN A 238 12.44 -3.47 20.59
C GLN A 238 11.31 -4.49 20.62
N VAL A 239 10.05 -4.05 20.57
CA VAL A 239 8.88 -4.93 20.45
C VAL A 239 8.64 -5.32 18.99
N TYR A 240 8.70 -4.36 18.05
CA TYR A 240 8.39 -4.62 16.66
C TYR A 240 9.41 -5.51 15.94
N ALA A 241 10.71 -5.28 16.14
CA ALA A 241 11.73 -5.96 15.36
C ALA A 241 11.71 -7.49 15.49
N PRO A 242 11.59 -8.10 16.68
CA PRO A 242 11.44 -9.56 16.82
C PRO A 242 10.14 -10.10 16.18
N LEU A 243 9.06 -9.33 16.22
CA LEU A 243 7.80 -9.72 15.56
C LEU A 243 7.92 -9.69 14.05
N ILE A 244 8.63 -8.70 13.50
CA ILE A 244 8.94 -8.63 12.07
C ILE A 244 9.77 -9.84 11.65
N GLU A 245 10.83 -10.18 12.40
CA GLU A 245 11.65 -11.37 12.11
C GLU A 245 10.86 -12.68 12.14
N LYS A 246 9.92 -12.80 13.07
CA LYS A 246 9.13 -14.02 13.26
C LYS A 246 7.99 -14.16 12.24
N ASN A 247 7.28 -13.08 11.97
CA ASN A 247 5.98 -13.12 11.31
C ASN A 247 6.03 -12.66 9.85
N ALA A 248 6.95 -11.75 9.50
CA ALA A 248 7.03 -11.21 8.14
C ALA A 248 7.76 -12.15 7.17
N LYS A 249 7.63 -11.88 5.88
CA LYS A 249 8.39 -12.60 4.85
C LYS A 249 9.87 -12.23 4.89
N SER A 250 10.75 -13.12 4.45
CA SER A 250 12.22 -12.94 4.46
C SER A 250 12.70 -11.71 3.68
N GLU A 251 11.95 -11.29 2.67
CA GLU A 251 12.26 -10.12 1.82
C GLU A 251 11.39 -8.90 2.17
N VAL A 252 10.86 -8.86 3.40
CA VAL A 252 10.03 -7.74 3.85
C VAL A 252 10.75 -6.40 3.68
N ARG A 253 10.05 -5.40 3.17
CA ARG A 253 10.51 -4.02 3.04
C ARG A 253 9.95 -3.18 4.17
N VAL A 254 10.81 -2.52 4.92
CA VAL A 254 10.42 -1.68 6.05
C VAL A 254 10.66 -0.21 5.71
N ILE A 255 9.63 0.60 5.84
CA ILE A 255 9.68 2.04 5.63
C ILE A 255 9.41 2.77 6.92
N SER A 256 10.36 3.57 7.36
CA SER A 256 10.17 4.48 8.50
C SER A 256 9.78 5.87 7.99
N SER A 257 8.68 6.39 8.50
CA SER A 257 8.19 7.74 8.22
C SER A 257 7.56 8.35 9.49
N GLY A 258 7.03 9.56 9.39
CA GLY A 258 6.42 10.27 10.51
C GLY A 258 7.07 11.62 10.78
N LYS A 259 6.80 12.16 11.97
CA LYS A 259 7.22 13.49 12.40
C LYS A 259 8.42 13.45 13.35
N THR A 260 8.69 12.31 13.99
CA THR A 260 9.71 12.17 15.03
C THR A 260 10.60 10.97 14.80
N PHE A 261 11.89 11.14 15.01
CA PHE A 261 12.93 10.10 15.08
C PHE A 261 12.93 9.09 13.93
N VAL A 262 12.67 9.53 12.70
CA VAL A 262 12.51 8.64 11.53
C VAL A 262 13.79 7.82 11.26
N ASN A 263 14.97 8.42 11.34
CA ASN A 263 16.25 7.72 11.22
C ASN A 263 16.47 6.72 12.36
N LEU A 264 16.15 7.13 13.60
CA LEU A 264 16.31 6.29 14.77
C LEU A 264 15.42 5.05 14.74
N LYS A 265 14.14 5.19 14.34
CA LYS A 265 13.23 4.05 14.16
C LYS A 265 13.80 3.00 13.22
N ALA A 266 14.23 3.41 12.03
CA ALA A 266 14.86 2.52 11.06
C ALA A 266 16.13 1.84 11.61
N MET A 267 16.96 2.61 12.32
CA MET A 267 18.21 2.11 12.91
C MET A 267 17.94 1.10 14.04
N MET A 268 16.94 1.36 14.91
CA MET A 268 16.61 0.46 16.02
C MET A 268 15.95 -0.83 15.53
N ILE A 269 15.10 -0.78 14.51
CA ILE A 269 14.53 -1.98 13.89
C ILE A 269 15.63 -2.92 13.40
N MET A 270 16.63 -2.41 12.67
CA MET A 270 17.77 -3.21 12.23
C MET A 270 18.67 -3.69 13.39
N THR A 271 18.74 -2.91 14.46
CA THR A 271 19.58 -3.27 15.62
C THR A 271 18.97 -4.40 16.46
N TYR A 272 17.63 -4.40 16.62
CA TYR A 272 16.91 -5.40 17.38
C TYR A 272 16.40 -6.59 16.53
N GLY A 273 16.42 -6.42 15.18
CA GLY A 273 16.06 -7.45 14.20
C GLY A 273 17.23 -7.74 13.25
N PRO A 274 18.28 -8.46 13.69
CA PRO A 274 19.48 -8.70 12.89
C PRO A 274 19.25 -9.55 11.62
N SER A 275 18.13 -10.26 11.52
CA SER A 275 17.77 -11.01 10.31
C SER A 275 17.14 -10.13 9.23
N ILE A 276 16.71 -8.92 9.59
CA ILE A 276 16.15 -7.95 8.65
C ILE A 276 17.29 -7.37 7.80
N LYS A 277 17.20 -7.55 6.47
CA LYS A 277 18.24 -7.06 5.57
C LYS A 277 18.32 -5.52 5.60
N PRO A 278 19.47 -4.92 5.87
CA PRO A 278 19.62 -3.46 5.88
C PRO A 278 19.20 -2.78 4.56
N ALA A 279 19.41 -3.46 3.43
CA ALA A 279 18.97 -2.97 2.11
C ALA A 279 17.45 -2.84 1.98
N ASN A 280 16.69 -3.55 2.84
CA ASN A 280 15.23 -3.54 2.84
C ASN A 280 14.64 -2.54 3.86
N VAL A 281 15.47 -1.73 4.52
CA VAL A 281 15.00 -0.73 5.51
C VAL A 281 15.35 0.67 5.04
N ILE A 282 14.34 1.52 4.86
CA ILE A 282 14.48 2.89 4.38
C ILE A 282 13.76 3.87 5.31
N ALA A 283 14.39 5.01 5.58
CA ALA A 283 13.80 6.18 6.22
C ALA A 283 13.46 7.26 5.18
N VAL A 284 12.23 7.76 5.18
CA VAL A 284 11.69 8.65 4.12
C VAL A 284 12.13 10.08 4.32
N ALA A 285 13.03 10.59 3.46
CA ALA A 285 13.50 11.99 3.43
C ALA A 285 12.81 12.85 2.35
N THR A 286 12.13 12.23 1.40
CA THR A 286 11.51 12.88 0.23
C THR A 286 10.51 14.00 0.57
N SER A 287 9.95 14.01 1.78
CA SER A 287 9.10 15.11 2.25
C SER A 287 9.84 16.45 2.28
N TRP A 288 11.08 16.46 2.79
CA TRP A 288 11.92 17.66 2.82
C TRP A 288 12.41 18.07 1.44
N GLU A 289 12.78 17.09 0.63
CA GLU A 289 13.14 17.29 -0.77
C GLU A 289 12.01 17.97 -1.54
N ASN A 290 10.77 17.45 -1.43
CA ASN A 290 9.62 18.02 -2.09
C ASN A 290 9.27 19.43 -1.57
N ALA A 291 9.40 19.67 -0.27
CA ALA A 291 9.21 21.01 0.31
C ALA A 291 10.22 22.02 -0.25
N ALA A 292 11.49 21.63 -0.34
CA ALA A 292 12.55 22.45 -0.92
C ALA A 292 12.29 22.73 -2.42
N ARG A 293 11.95 21.70 -3.19
CA ARG A 293 11.57 21.85 -4.62
C ARG A 293 10.43 22.82 -4.82
N ALA A 294 9.39 22.74 -3.98
CA ALA A 294 8.24 23.65 -4.05
C ALA A 294 8.60 25.11 -3.72
N MET A 295 9.51 25.33 -2.77
CA MET A 295 10.02 26.67 -2.45
C MET A 295 10.83 27.28 -3.59
N LEU A 296 11.74 26.51 -4.15
CA LEU A 296 12.56 26.91 -5.29
C LEU A 296 11.71 27.24 -6.52
N ALA A 297 10.77 26.35 -6.86
CA ALA A 297 9.84 26.54 -7.96
C ALA A 297 9.00 27.83 -7.82
N ARG A 298 8.55 28.12 -6.59
CA ARG A 298 7.82 29.36 -6.29
C ARG A 298 8.69 30.60 -6.44
N LYS A 299 9.96 30.55 -6.00
CA LYS A 299 10.91 31.65 -6.18
C LYS A 299 11.18 31.94 -7.65
N LEU A 300 11.29 30.89 -8.46
CA LEU A 300 11.59 30.97 -9.88
C LEU A 300 10.34 31.10 -10.78
N ASN A 301 9.13 31.08 -10.17
CA ASN A 301 7.86 31.09 -10.89
C ASN A 301 7.74 30.00 -11.95
N MET A 302 8.13 28.77 -11.60
CA MET A 302 8.12 27.61 -12.49
C MET A 302 7.35 26.44 -11.89
N ASN A 303 7.16 25.37 -12.68
CA ASN A 303 6.57 24.14 -12.18
C ASN A 303 7.53 23.40 -11.25
N THR A 304 7.03 22.93 -10.09
CA THR A 304 7.80 22.18 -9.09
C THR A 304 8.44 20.91 -9.68
N ALA A 305 7.77 20.25 -10.63
CA ALA A 305 8.32 19.06 -11.32
C ALA A 305 9.59 19.34 -12.12
N GLY A 306 9.83 20.62 -12.49
CA GLY A 306 11.03 21.04 -13.19
C GLY A 306 12.25 21.19 -12.27
N VAL A 307 12.10 21.20 -10.95
CA VAL A 307 13.22 21.22 -10.01
C VAL A 307 13.60 19.79 -9.64
N LYS A 308 14.83 19.37 -9.91
CA LYS A 308 15.32 18.01 -9.65
C LYS A 308 16.66 18.02 -8.93
N ASP A 309 17.04 16.86 -8.42
CA ASP A 309 18.33 16.59 -7.80
C ASP A 309 18.64 17.49 -6.59
N VAL A 310 17.61 17.82 -5.79
CA VAL A 310 17.76 18.44 -4.47
C VAL A 310 18.09 17.33 -3.48
N ILE A 311 19.17 17.46 -2.73
CA ILE A 311 19.63 16.41 -1.81
C ILE A 311 19.38 16.83 -0.37
N VAL A 312 18.84 15.90 0.43
CA VAL A 312 18.64 16.08 1.88
C VAL A 312 19.60 15.15 2.62
N TRP A 313 20.55 15.73 3.33
CA TRP A 313 21.55 15.02 4.12
C TRP A 313 21.20 14.98 5.60
N GLY A 314 21.52 13.90 6.29
CA GLY A 314 21.56 13.82 7.74
C GLY A 314 20.32 13.26 8.41
N ASN A 315 19.92 13.88 9.53
CA ASN A 315 18.78 13.45 10.33
C ASN A 315 17.47 14.03 9.78
N ILE A 316 16.60 13.19 9.26
CA ILE A 316 15.36 13.60 8.56
C ILE A 316 14.45 14.43 9.44
N THR A 317 14.31 14.07 10.70
CA THR A 317 13.42 14.76 11.66
C THR A 317 14.16 15.59 12.70
N GLY A 318 15.49 15.58 12.65
CA GLY A 318 16.39 16.41 13.44
C GLY A 318 17.12 17.44 12.58
N CYS A 319 18.43 17.60 12.82
CA CYS A 319 19.25 18.46 11.98
C CYS A 319 19.54 17.81 10.64
N ASN A 320 19.13 18.48 9.58
CA ASN A 320 19.42 18.09 8.20
C ASN A 320 20.07 19.24 7.43
N TYR A 321 20.68 18.90 6.32
CA TYR A 321 21.26 19.86 5.39
C TYR A 321 20.67 19.65 4.00
N ILE A 322 20.05 20.70 3.44
CA ILE A 322 19.51 20.67 2.07
C ILE A 322 20.60 21.20 1.13
N ASP A 323 21.12 20.31 0.32
CA ASP A 323 22.17 20.60 -0.65
C ASP A 323 21.58 20.88 -2.02
N LEU A 324 21.89 22.07 -2.55
CA LEU A 324 21.43 22.55 -3.86
C LEU A 324 22.54 22.55 -4.90
N SER A 325 23.77 22.12 -4.55
CA SER A 325 24.94 22.17 -5.44
C SER A 325 24.74 21.36 -6.72
N HIS A 326 23.97 20.26 -6.63
CA HIS A 326 23.67 19.37 -7.74
C HIS A 326 22.26 19.59 -8.33
N ALA A 327 21.48 20.53 -7.76
CA ALA A 327 20.10 20.76 -8.17
C ALA A 327 20.03 21.35 -9.60
N LYS A 328 19.07 20.83 -10.38
CA LYS A 328 18.86 21.15 -11.78
C LYS A 328 17.45 21.66 -12.04
N LEU A 329 17.34 22.57 -13.00
CA LEU A 329 16.07 23.12 -13.49
C LEU A 329 15.80 22.60 -14.90
N TYR A 330 14.61 22.05 -15.09
CA TYR A 330 14.09 21.61 -16.38
C TYR A 330 12.86 22.45 -16.75
N GLY A 331 12.71 22.80 -18.00
CA GLY A 331 11.59 23.62 -18.43
C GLY A 331 11.67 25.09 -17.98
N TYR A 332 12.83 25.53 -17.56
CA TYR A 332 13.11 26.94 -17.23
C TYR A 332 13.60 27.66 -18.48
N ASP A 333 12.84 28.66 -18.91
CA ASP A 333 13.18 29.46 -20.09
C ASP A 333 14.29 30.48 -19.74
N CYS A 334 15.50 30.13 -20.11
CA CYS A 334 16.69 30.95 -19.86
C CYS A 334 17.47 31.12 -21.16
N ALA A 335 17.54 32.34 -21.67
CA ALA A 335 18.22 32.68 -22.91
C ALA A 335 19.70 32.32 -22.96
N ILE A 336 20.32 32.10 -21.80
CA ILE A 336 21.78 31.83 -21.66
C ILE A 336 22.08 30.33 -21.79
N TRP A 337 21.14 29.43 -21.46
CA TRP A 337 21.38 28.00 -21.28
C TRP A 337 20.81 27.11 -22.37
N GLY A 338 20.22 27.68 -23.41
CA GLY A 338 19.64 26.93 -24.51
C GLY A 338 18.16 26.55 -24.33
N PRO A 339 17.66 25.58 -25.09
CA PRO A 339 16.26 25.19 -25.05
C PRO A 339 15.79 24.70 -23.66
N ALA A 340 14.54 24.92 -23.33
CA ALA A 340 13.92 24.56 -22.02
C ALA A 340 14.05 23.07 -21.64
N ASN A 341 14.36 22.20 -22.58
CA ASN A 341 14.56 20.76 -22.33
C ASN A 341 15.96 20.40 -21.79
N PHE A 342 16.90 21.34 -21.78
CA PHE A 342 18.22 21.11 -21.22
C PHE A 342 18.26 21.45 -19.74
N PRO A 343 18.94 20.64 -18.90
CA PRO A 343 19.09 20.93 -17.48
C PRO A 343 19.96 22.16 -17.27
N CYS A 344 19.45 23.10 -16.48
CA CYS A 344 20.21 24.26 -16.04
C CYS A 344 20.60 24.07 -14.56
N PRO A 345 21.89 24.20 -14.16
CA PRO A 345 22.26 24.19 -12.75
C PRO A 345 21.52 25.29 -11.97
N LEU A 346 20.89 24.94 -10.87
CA LEU A 346 20.07 25.86 -10.08
C LEU A 346 20.87 27.06 -9.59
N LEU A 347 22.09 26.84 -9.09
CA LEU A 347 22.96 27.90 -8.54
C LEU A 347 23.40 28.92 -9.56
N ASN A 348 23.28 28.62 -10.86
CA ASN A 348 23.55 29.61 -11.93
C ASN A 348 22.39 30.58 -12.15
N VAL A 349 21.22 30.29 -11.60
CA VAL A 349 20.00 31.10 -11.72
C VAL A 349 19.70 31.83 -10.42
N ILE A 350 19.92 31.20 -9.26
CA ILE A 350 19.72 31.82 -7.95
C ILE A 350 21.06 32.23 -7.38
N TYR A 351 21.34 33.55 -7.43
CA TYR A 351 22.58 34.14 -6.91
C TYR A 351 22.47 34.58 -5.45
N ASP A 352 21.27 34.57 -4.85
CA ASP A 352 21.00 35.05 -3.51
C ASP A 352 21.18 33.93 -2.49
N SER A 353 22.41 33.74 -2.04
CA SER A 353 22.79 32.75 -1.03
C SER A 353 22.15 33.04 0.35
N GLU A 354 21.98 34.32 0.66
CA GLU A 354 21.35 34.76 1.92
C GLU A 354 19.86 34.40 1.97
N TRP A 355 19.18 34.55 0.83
CA TRP A 355 17.78 34.09 0.70
C TRP A 355 17.67 32.56 0.83
N ILE A 356 18.58 31.81 0.23
CA ILE A 356 18.55 30.33 0.33
C ILE A 356 18.57 29.91 1.80
N HIS A 357 19.52 30.39 2.58
CA HIS A 357 19.65 30.04 3.99
C HIS A 357 18.45 30.53 4.83
N SER A 358 18.06 31.79 4.70
CA SER A 358 16.97 32.36 5.48
C SER A 358 15.60 31.79 5.14
N ALA A 359 15.34 31.52 3.85
CA ALA A 359 14.08 31.00 3.38
C ALA A 359 13.82 29.56 3.82
N PHE A 360 14.82 28.69 3.76
CA PHE A 360 14.68 27.30 4.19
C PHE A 360 14.46 27.20 5.70
N LEU A 361 15.23 27.94 6.51
CA LEU A 361 15.06 27.98 7.96
C LEU A 361 13.69 28.52 8.38
N SER A 362 13.24 29.61 7.76
CA SER A 362 11.94 30.20 8.07
C SER A 362 10.75 29.37 7.60
N ALA A 363 10.89 28.62 6.51
CA ALA A 363 9.82 27.76 6.01
C ALA A 363 9.60 26.53 6.89
N GLN A 364 10.65 25.92 7.41
CA GLN A 364 10.53 24.84 8.39
C GLN A 364 9.73 25.26 9.61
N CYS A 365 10.07 26.41 10.20
CA CYS A 365 9.35 26.98 11.35
C CYS A 365 7.91 27.38 11.02
N SER A 366 7.65 27.92 9.83
CA SER A 366 6.31 28.41 9.47
C SER A 366 5.36 27.30 9.02
N LEU A 367 5.85 26.18 8.50
CA LEU A 367 5.01 25.04 8.17
C LEU A 367 4.48 24.37 9.44
N SER A 368 5.34 24.12 10.41
CA SER A 368 4.96 23.54 11.71
C SER A 368 4.00 24.44 12.50
N SER A 369 4.08 25.77 12.36
CA SER A 369 3.19 26.70 13.06
C SER A 369 1.84 26.96 12.37
N ARG A 370 1.76 26.78 11.05
CA ARG A 370 0.53 27.05 10.27
C ARG A 370 -0.39 25.86 10.10
N VAL A 371 0.15 24.66 10.12
CA VAL A 371 -0.61 23.40 9.99
C VAL A 371 -0.91 22.86 11.37
N CYS A 372 -1.86 23.49 12.07
CA CYS A 372 -2.25 23.10 13.43
C CYS A 372 -2.83 21.69 13.54
N HIS A 373 -3.38 21.11 12.48
CA HIS A 373 -4.24 19.95 12.65
C HIS A 373 -3.84 18.66 11.94
N SER A 374 -3.06 18.66 10.91
CA SER A 374 -2.57 17.40 10.37
C SER A 374 -1.64 17.57 9.18
N VAL A 375 -0.39 17.42 9.38
CA VAL A 375 0.56 17.23 8.28
C VAL A 375 0.51 15.74 7.90
N GLY A 376 -0.43 15.37 7.03
CA GLY A 376 -0.57 13.99 6.55
C GLY A 376 -0.19 13.84 5.07
N MET A 377 -0.60 14.80 4.23
CA MET A 377 -0.45 14.70 2.77
C MET A 377 1.00 14.62 2.31
N LEU A 378 1.87 15.48 2.81
CA LEU A 378 3.26 15.54 2.35
C LEU A 378 4.06 14.28 2.73
N PRO A 379 4.04 13.80 3.98
CA PRO A 379 4.71 12.54 4.32
C PRO A 379 4.06 11.32 3.66
N ALA A 380 2.74 11.27 3.50
CA ALA A 380 2.07 10.19 2.77
C ALA A 380 2.52 10.13 1.30
N HIS A 381 2.57 11.29 0.63
CA HIS A 381 3.12 11.38 -0.73
C HIS A 381 4.60 10.98 -0.78
N GLY A 382 5.40 11.34 0.25
CA GLY A 382 6.79 10.93 0.37
C GLY A 382 6.95 9.41 0.43
N VAL A 383 6.17 8.73 1.28
CA VAL A 383 6.14 7.26 1.38
C VAL A 383 5.73 6.63 0.06
N ALA A 384 4.64 7.10 -0.55
CA ALA A 384 4.16 6.60 -1.83
C ALA A 384 5.21 6.77 -2.95
N THR A 385 5.92 7.90 -2.98
CA THR A 385 6.99 8.17 -3.95
C THR A 385 8.16 7.20 -3.78
N VAL A 386 8.63 6.98 -2.55
CA VAL A 386 9.73 6.04 -2.27
C VAL A 386 9.33 4.62 -2.67
N LEU A 387 8.13 4.16 -2.28
CA LEU A 387 7.62 2.84 -2.67
C LEU A 387 7.54 2.69 -4.19
N ARG A 388 6.96 3.67 -4.89
CA ARG A 388 6.86 3.65 -6.35
C ARG A 388 8.23 3.50 -7.00
N HIS A 389 9.23 4.27 -6.56
CA HIS A 389 10.58 4.15 -7.10
C HIS A 389 11.24 2.84 -6.72
N TRP A 390 10.96 2.31 -5.55
CA TRP A 390 11.49 1.02 -5.13
C TRP A 390 10.96 -0.15 -5.96
N TYR A 391 9.69 -0.05 -6.40
CA TYR A 391 9.06 -1.09 -7.24
C TYR A 391 9.37 -0.93 -8.73
N HIS A 392 9.38 0.30 -9.24
CA HIS A 392 9.49 0.56 -10.69
C HIS A 392 10.84 1.15 -11.12
N GLY A 393 11.71 1.47 -10.17
CA GLY A 393 12.93 2.22 -10.41
C GLY A 393 12.69 3.74 -10.45
N SER A 394 13.74 4.51 -10.22
CA SER A 394 13.73 5.96 -10.43
C SER A 394 13.92 6.30 -11.92
N PRO A 395 13.39 7.45 -12.39
CA PRO A 395 13.68 7.92 -13.74
C PRO A 395 15.19 8.01 -14.00
N PRO A 396 15.66 7.75 -15.22
CA PRO A 396 17.08 7.78 -15.53
C PRO A 396 17.75 9.09 -15.14
N GLY A 397 18.80 9.01 -14.31
CA GLY A 397 19.57 10.16 -13.84
C GLY A 397 18.91 10.97 -12.71
N GLU A 398 17.72 10.62 -12.23
CA GLU A 398 17.07 11.27 -11.08
C GLU A 398 17.61 10.73 -9.75
N ILE A 399 17.90 11.63 -8.83
CA ILE A 399 18.42 11.35 -7.49
C ILE A 399 17.30 11.56 -6.48
N ILE A 400 17.19 10.66 -5.50
CA ILE A 400 16.19 10.72 -4.45
C ILE A 400 16.88 10.58 -3.10
N SER A 401 16.52 11.42 -2.15
CA SER A 401 17.08 11.36 -0.79
C SER A 401 16.31 10.41 0.09
N VAL A 402 17.00 9.43 0.67
CA VAL A 402 16.44 8.49 1.66
C VAL A 402 17.46 8.20 2.76
N GLY A 403 16.99 7.93 3.96
CA GLY A 403 17.82 7.47 5.06
C GLY A 403 18.08 5.97 4.94
N ILE A 404 19.34 5.60 4.85
CA ILE A 404 19.81 4.22 4.74
C ILE A 404 20.96 3.97 5.73
N LEU A 405 21.22 2.70 6.01
CA LEU A 405 22.36 2.32 6.85
C LEU A 405 23.66 2.66 6.14
N THR A 406 24.52 3.41 6.82
CA THR A 406 25.81 3.83 6.27
C THR A 406 26.86 2.72 6.33
N GLU A 407 27.66 2.61 5.26
CA GLU A 407 28.82 1.74 5.10
C GLU A 407 30.11 2.54 4.82
N GLY A 408 30.18 3.79 5.32
CA GLY A 408 31.32 4.68 5.13
C GLY A 408 31.25 5.60 3.90
N GLN A 409 30.15 5.61 3.15
CA GLN A 409 29.97 6.51 2.02
C GLN A 409 30.07 7.97 2.47
N PHE A 410 30.67 8.80 1.62
CA PHE A 410 30.90 10.22 1.87
C PHE A 410 31.66 10.51 3.20
N CYS A 411 32.49 9.57 3.65
CA CYS A 411 33.20 9.61 4.96
C CYS A 411 32.24 9.74 6.17
N VAL A 412 30.96 9.38 6.03
CA VAL A 412 30.02 9.29 7.14
C VAL A 412 30.32 8.01 7.92
N PRO A 413 30.37 8.04 9.26
CA PRO A 413 30.62 6.85 10.08
C PRO A 413 29.63 5.73 9.79
N GLU A 414 30.13 4.48 9.81
CA GLU A 414 29.33 3.30 9.57
C GLU A 414 28.30 3.02 10.68
N GLY A 415 27.23 2.33 10.32
CA GLY A 415 26.27 1.78 11.26
C GLY A 415 25.26 2.77 11.85
N ILE A 416 25.04 3.89 11.19
CA ILE A 416 23.93 4.82 11.47
C ILE A 416 23.02 4.90 10.25
N VAL A 417 21.73 5.22 10.46
CA VAL A 417 20.83 5.55 9.36
C VAL A 417 20.96 7.03 9.06
N PHE A 418 21.44 7.33 7.87
CA PHE A 418 21.75 8.69 7.43
C PHE A 418 21.06 8.98 6.10
N SER A 419 20.41 10.13 5.96
CA SER A 419 19.80 10.53 4.69
C SER A 419 20.88 10.91 3.68
N MET A 420 20.84 10.26 2.51
CA MET A 420 21.79 10.49 1.42
C MET A 420 21.15 10.20 0.05
N PRO A 421 21.78 10.64 -1.05
CA PRO A 421 21.24 10.47 -2.40
C PRO A 421 21.36 9.03 -2.89
N VAL A 422 20.25 8.49 -3.39
CA VAL A 422 20.19 7.15 -3.99
C VAL A 422 19.51 7.16 -5.36
N ARG A 423 19.71 6.10 -6.13
CA ARG A 423 18.93 5.73 -7.30
C ARG A 423 18.30 4.37 -7.07
N PHE A 424 17.05 4.23 -7.51
CA PHE A 424 16.35 2.95 -7.46
C PHE A 424 16.42 2.26 -8.81
N GLN A 425 16.82 0.97 -8.80
CA GLN A 425 16.94 0.16 -10.00
C GLN A 425 16.64 -1.31 -9.70
N ASN A 426 15.80 -1.94 -10.53
CA ASN A 426 15.49 -3.38 -10.42
C ASN A 426 15.03 -3.84 -9.03
N GLY A 427 14.22 -3.02 -8.33
CA GLY A 427 13.73 -3.34 -6.99
C GLY A 427 14.73 -3.14 -5.85
N ASN A 428 15.93 -2.62 -6.16
CA ASN A 428 16.98 -2.26 -5.21
C ASN A 428 17.31 -0.76 -5.30
N TRP A 429 18.20 -0.31 -4.44
CA TRP A 429 18.71 1.05 -4.45
C TRP A 429 20.25 1.05 -4.37
N GLU A 430 20.85 2.07 -4.93
CA GLU A 430 22.30 2.30 -4.90
C GLU A 430 22.57 3.74 -4.50
N VAL A 431 23.61 3.94 -3.68
CA VAL A 431 24.07 5.28 -3.30
C VAL A 431 24.79 5.93 -4.47
N VAL A 432 24.46 7.19 -4.75
CA VAL A 432 25.09 7.98 -5.81
C VAL A 432 26.42 8.53 -5.31
N THR A 433 27.46 7.71 -5.35
CA THR A 433 28.81 8.05 -4.83
C THR A 433 29.62 8.94 -5.77
N GLU A 434 29.17 9.15 -7.00
CA GLU A 434 29.86 9.95 -8.03
C GLU A 434 29.76 11.47 -7.78
N LEU A 435 29.02 11.90 -6.77
CA LEU A 435 28.82 13.30 -6.44
C LEU A 435 30.06 13.88 -5.76
N GLU A 436 30.56 14.96 -6.32
CA GLU A 436 31.65 15.73 -5.71
C GLU A 436 31.13 16.54 -4.52
N ILE A 437 31.69 16.29 -3.34
CA ILE A 437 31.36 17.01 -2.10
C ILE A 437 32.53 17.89 -1.71
N ASN A 438 32.27 19.17 -1.49
CA ASN A 438 33.29 20.12 -1.04
C ASN A 438 33.63 19.94 0.46
N GLU A 439 34.75 20.46 0.91
CA GLU A 439 35.22 20.34 2.30
C GLU A 439 34.20 20.91 3.31
N THR A 440 33.55 22.02 2.97
CA THR A 440 32.53 22.64 3.86
C THR A 440 31.29 21.75 4.04
N THR A 441 30.84 21.12 2.97
CA THR A 441 29.73 20.12 3.06
C THR A 441 30.19 18.91 3.86
N GLN A 442 31.43 18.43 3.67
CA GLN A 442 31.99 17.30 4.43
C GLN A 442 31.98 17.55 5.94
N GLU A 443 32.37 18.76 6.39
CA GLU A 443 32.33 19.17 7.79
C GLU A 443 30.89 19.18 8.34
N VAL A 444 29.90 19.63 7.53
CA VAL A 444 28.48 19.59 7.90
C VAL A 444 28.02 18.16 8.06
N LEU A 445 28.35 17.26 7.12
CA LEU A 445 27.98 15.84 7.21
C LEU A 445 28.52 15.17 8.48
N GLY A 446 29.77 15.49 8.85
CA GLY A 446 30.40 15.00 10.08
C GLY A 446 29.64 15.42 11.35
N ARG A 447 29.18 16.69 11.41
CA ARG A 447 28.36 17.18 12.54
C ARG A 447 27.00 16.48 12.62
N LEU A 448 26.31 16.34 11.49
CA LEU A 448 25.01 15.66 11.42
C LEU A 448 25.13 14.17 11.81
N ALA A 449 26.20 13.51 11.38
CA ALA A 449 26.48 12.12 11.76
C ALA A 449 26.72 11.98 13.27
N HIS A 450 27.41 12.93 13.88
CA HIS A 450 27.67 12.92 15.31
C HIS A 450 26.36 12.97 16.13
N GLU A 451 25.39 13.77 15.73
CA GLU A 451 24.07 13.82 16.39
C GLU A 451 23.35 12.47 16.34
N LEU A 452 23.32 11.80 15.19
CA LEU A 452 22.69 10.49 15.03
C LEU A 452 23.43 9.40 15.84
N ILE A 453 24.75 9.49 15.99
CA ILE A 453 25.51 8.62 16.86
C ILE A 453 25.10 8.82 18.32
N GLN A 454 24.91 10.07 18.77
CA GLN A 454 24.45 10.37 20.12
C GLN A 454 23.03 9.81 20.37
N GLU A 455 22.10 10.01 19.44
CA GLU A 455 20.77 9.41 19.52
C GLU A 455 20.84 7.88 19.67
N LYS A 456 21.69 7.22 18.86
CA LYS A 456 21.91 5.77 18.94
C LYS A 456 22.45 5.33 20.29
N LEU A 457 23.44 6.03 20.83
CA LEU A 457 24.03 5.71 22.13
C LEU A 457 23.02 5.86 23.28
N ILE A 458 22.18 6.88 23.24
CA ILE A 458 21.10 7.09 24.20
C ILE A 458 20.09 5.94 24.12
N ALA A 459 19.64 5.60 22.91
CA ALA A 459 18.68 4.53 22.64
C ALA A 459 19.17 3.17 23.18
N LEU A 460 20.46 2.87 23.00
CA LEU A 460 21.07 1.60 23.44
C LEU A 460 21.49 1.58 24.92
N LYS A 461 21.18 2.62 25.72
CA LYS A 461 21.54 2.75 27.14
C LYS A 461 23.06 2.66 27.42
N LYS A 462 23.93 2.90 26.41
CA LYS A 462 25.39 2.77 26.51
C LYS A 462 26.12 3.97 27.13
N ILE A 463 25.42 5.03 27.52
CA ILE A 463 26.05 6.28 28.04
C ILE A 463 26.68 6.09 29.42
N LYS A 464 26.35 5.03 30.17
CA LYS A 464 26.92 4.84 31.49
C LYS A 464 28.41 4.41 31.55
N GLU A 465 29.03 4.09 30.41
CA GLU A 465 30.40 3.58 30.32
C GLU A 465 31.41 4.58 29.70
N MET A 466 30.97 5.73 29.24
CA MET A 466 31.90 6.80 28.82
C MET A 466 32.16 7.76 29.99
N HIS A 467 33.03 7.37 30.89
CA HIS A 467 33.65 8.31 31.82
C HIS A 467 34.45 9.37 31.07
N PRO A 468 34.39 10.63 31.47
CA PRO A 468 35.16 11.70 30.82
C PRO A 468 36.65 11.49 31.15
N TYR A 469 37.41 10.95 30.21
CA TYR A 469 38.85 11.10 30.22
C TYR A 469 39.15 12.54 29.83
N GLY A 470 39.58 13.34 30.81
CA GLY A 470 40.20 14.63 30.53
C GLY A 470 39.66 15.85 31.28
N ALA A 471 39.46 15.73 32.58
CA ALA A 471 39.33 16.90 33.46
C ALA A 471 40.34 16.84 34.61
N ASP A 472 41.59 16.55 34.29
CA ASP A 472 42.70 16.77 35.23
C ASP A 472 43.92 17.18 34.42
N LYS A 473 44.23 18.47 34.46
CA LYS A 473 45.51 19.18 34.36
C LYS A 473 45.38 20.51 33.62
N ILE A 474 44.77 21.49 34.27
CA ILE A 474 45.23 22.88 34.18
C ILE A 474 45.07 23.46 35.61
N THR A 475 46.04 23.19 36.48
CA THR A 475 46.40 24.02 37.60
C THR A 475 47.89 23.80 37.86
N SER A 476 48.68 24.63 37.31
CA SER A 476 49.87 25.25 37.88
C SER A 476 50.53 26.14 36.81
#